data_b1d69da89e94c8a05611b8f6e93159d9
#
_entry.id   b1d69da89e94c8a05611b8f6e93159d9
#
_cell.length_a   1.000
_cell.length_b   1.000
_cell.length_c   1.000
_cell.angle_alpha   90.00
_cell.angle_beta   90.00
_cell.angle_gamma   90.00
#
_symmetry.space_group_name_H-M   'P 1'
#
loop_
_entity.id
_entity.type
_entity.pdbx_description
1 polymer ?
#
loop_
_entity_poly.entity_id
_entity_poly.type
_entity_poly.pdbx_seq_one_letter_code
_entity_poly.pdbx_strand_id
1 'polypeptide(L)' 'MCLATVQRSDDNTIICRNVSRIDVDGEKLIIRDIMGEERTIIGKILMVDLGNSLVKLDCQ' A
#
# COMPACT_ATOMS: atom_id res chain seq x y z
N MET A 1 11.82 -3.43 12.36
CA MET A 1 11.31 -3.54 10.99
C MET A 1 9.87 -3.07 10.95
N CYS A 2 9.54 -2.16 10.07
CA CYS A 2 8.21 -1.60 9.98
C CYS A 2 7.46 -2.24 8.81
N LEU A 3 6.31 -2.84 9.10
CA LEU A 3 5.42 -3.38 8.10
C LEU A 3 4.16 -2.51 8.08
N ALA A 4 3.71 -2.16 6.89
CA ALA A 4 2.61 -1.23 6.73
C ALA A 4 1.31 -1.94 6.38
N THR A 5 0.21 -1.32 6.75
CA THR A 5 -1.13 -1.68 6.28
C THR A 5 -1.50 -0.68 5.19
N VAL A 6 -1.95 -1.19 4.06
CA VAL A 6 -2.36 -0.37 2.92
C VAL A 6 -3.87 -0.36 2.84
N GLN A 7 -4.46 0.84 2.81
CA GLN A 7 -5.91 1.06 2.78
C GLN A 7 -6.29 1.95 1.61
N ARG A 8 -7.53 1.81 1.17
CA ARG A 8 -8.14 2.79 0.26
C ARG A 8 -8.50 4.04 1.06
N SER A 9 -8.29 5.20 0.46
CA SER A 9 -8.55 6.47 1.14
C SER A 9 -10.04 6.81 1.23
N ASP A 10 -10.86 6.28 0.33
CA ASP A 10 -12.28 6.66 0.26
C ASP A 10 -13.13 5.97 1.33
N ASP A 11 -12.89 4.71 1.60
CA ASP A 11 -13.71 3.92 2.53
C ASP A 11 -12.91 3.19 3.60
N ASN A 12 -11.58 3.39 3.64
CA ASN A 12 -10.67 2.74 4.57
C ASN A 12 -10.64 1.21 4.47
N THR A 13 -11.06 0.67 3.32
CA THR A 13 -10.95 -0.76 3.06
C THR A 13 -9.49 -1.18 3.03
N ILE A 14 -9.16 -2.24 3.78
CA ILE A 14 -7.78 -2.73 3.81
C ILE A 14 -7.52 -3.52 2.53
N ILE A 15 -6.49 -3.10 1.81
CA ILE A 15 -6.08 -3.75 0.57
C ILE A 15 -5.06 -4.85 0.88
N CYS A 16 -4.09 -4.55 1.74
CA CYS A 16 -3.03 -5.48 2.05
C CYS A 16 -2.44 -5.16 3.43
N ARG A 17 -2.08 -6.21 4.18
CA ARG A 17 -1.42 -6.08 5.47
C ARG A 17 0.01 -6.58 5.37
N ASN A 18 0.82 -6.18 6.34
CA ASN A 18 2.21 -6.64 6.47
C ASN A 18 3.01 -6.35 5.20
N VAL A 19 2.83 -5.16 4.67
CA VAL A 19 3.49 -4.72 3.44
C VAL A 19 4.93 -4.34 3.77
N SER A 20 5.87 -4.95 3.06
CA SER A 20 7.29 -4.69 3.24
C SER A 20 7.84 -3.71 2.20
N ARG A 21 7.20 -3.60 1.05
CA ARG A 21 7.72 -2.78 -0.04
C ARG A 21 6.60 -2.35 -0.97
N ILE A 22 6.67 -1.11 -1.42
CA ILE A 22 5.80 -0.58 -2.47
C ILE A 22 6.70 0.09 -3.52
N ASP A 23 6.62 -0.39 -4.75
CA ASP A 23 7.29 0.24 -5.87
C ASP A 23 6.27 1.05 -6.65
N VAL A 24 6.67 2.23 -7.10
CA VAL A 24 5.84 3.10 -7.93
C VAL A 24 6.39 3.07 -9.34
N ASP A 25 5.56 2.64 -10.29
CA ASP A 25 5.93 2.58 -11.70
C ASP A 25 4.84 3.27 -12.51
N GLY A 26 5.03 4.56 -12.77
CA GLY A 26 4.01 5.38 -13.42
C GLY A 26 2.74 5.42 -12.60
N GLU A 27 1.65 4.89 -13.15
CA GLU A 27 0.35 4.83 -12.48
C GLU A 27 0.15 3.53 -11.72
N LYS A 28 1.15 2.66 -11.72
CA LYS A 28 1.05 1.35 -11.08
C LYS A 28 1.77 1.36 -9.75
N LEU A 29 1.17 0.69 -8.78
CA LEU A 29 1.78 0.44 -7.49
C LEU A 29 1.96 -1.07 -7.35
N ILE A 30 3.20 -1.50 -7.10
CA ILE A 30 3.51 -2.91 -6.91
C ILE A 30 3.76 -3.12 -5.42
N ILE A 31 2.83 -3.80 -4.77
CA ILE A 31 2.82 -3.96 -3.33
C ILE A 31 3.28 -5.37 -2.99
N ARG A 32 4.35 -5.46 -2.20
CA ARG A 32 4.90 -6.74 -1.76
C ARG A 32 4.71 -6.89 -0.26
N ASP A 33 4.21 -8.04 0.18
CA ASP A 33 4.08 -8.34 1.60
C ASP A 33 5.28 -9.16 2.11
N ILE A 34 5.27 -9.46 3.41
CA ILE A 34 6.39 -10.20 4.04
C ILE A 34 6.47 -11.65 3.58
N MET A 35 5.41 -12.17 2.99
CA MET A 35 5.40 -13.53 2.45
C MET A 35 5.95 -13.59 1.03
N GLY A 36 6.31 -12.43 0.47
CA GLY A 36 6.83 -12.34 -0.88
C GLY A 36 5.76 -12.27 -1.96
N GLU A 37 4.49 -12.22 -1.59
CA GLU A 37 3.42 -12.04 -2.57
C GLU A 37 3.39 -10.62 -3.07
N GLU A 38 3.14 -10.46 -4.36
CA GLU A 38 3.05 -9.17 -5.01
C GLU A 38 1.67 -8.92 -5.55
N ARG A 39 1.25 -7.66 -5.47
CA ARG A 39 -0.03 -7.22 -5.97
C ARG A 39 0.18 -5.92 -6.73
N THR A 40 -0.33 -5.84 -7.95
CA THR A 40 -0.22 -4.63 -8.77
C THR A 40 -1.56 -3.92 -8.76
N ILE A 41 -1.55 -2.63 -8.44
CA ILE A 41 -2.75 -1.80 -8.35
C ILE A 41 -2.51 -0.54 -9.16
N ILE A 42 -3.53 -0.11 -9.89
CA ILE A 42 -3.53 1.19 -10.57
C ILE A 42 -4.02 2.23 -9.58
N GLY A 43 -3.19 3.21 -9.28
CA GLY A 43 -3.55 4.25 -8.32
C GLY A 43 -2.36 5.06 -7.88
N LYS A 44 -2.56 5.86 -6.83
CA LYS A 44 -1.51 6.71 -6.27
C LYS A 44 -1.51 6.63 -4.75
N ILE A 45 -0.32 6.87 -4.19
CA ILE A 45 -0.17 7.01 -2.75
C ILE A 45 -0.60 8.41 -2.37
N LEU A 46 -1.56 8.51 -1.46
CA LEU A 46 -2.04 9.79 -0.94
C LEU A 46 -1.41 10.14 0.41
N MET A 47 -1.12 9.13 1.23
CA MET A 47 -0.61 9.38 2.56
C MET A 47 0.25 8.21 3.01
N VAL A 48 1.37 8.54 3.63
CA VAL A 48 2.22 7.55 4.32
C VAL A 48 2.38 8.02 5.76
N ASP A 49 1.90 7.23 6.69
CA ASP A 49 2.01 7.50 8.13
C ASP A 49 2.92 6.44 8.74
N LEU A 50 4.18 6.81 8.91
CA LEU A 50 5.18 5.88 9.43
C LEU A 50 4.98 5.58 10.90
N GLY A 51 4.45 6.53 11.66
CA GLY A 51 4.19 6.33 13.08
C GLY A 51 3.15 5.26 13.34
N ASN A 52 2.16 5.15 12.48
CA ASN A 52 1.10 4.15 12.58
C ASN A 52 1.25 3.02 11.57
N SER A 53 2.32 3.03 10.78
CA SER A 53 2.60 2.04 9.74
C SER A 53 1.41 1.88 8.80
N LEU A 54 0.93 3.00 8.29
CA LEU A 54 -0.28 3.08 7.48
C LEU A 54 0.00 3.80 6.17
N VAL A 55 -0.51 3.24 5.09
CA VAL A 55 -0.43 3.88 3.77
C VAL A 55 -1.85 3.94 3.20
N LYS A 56 -2.24 5.13 2.73
CA LYS A 56 -3.54 5.31 2.08
C LYS A 56 -3.35 5.57 0.59
N LEU A 57 -4.14 4.88 -0.20
CA LEU A 57 -4.10 4.96 -1.65
C LEU A 57 -5.39 5.51 -2.21
N ASP A 58 -5.26 6.24 -3.32
CA ASP A 58 -6.37 6.52 -4.21
C ASP A 58 -6.26 5.53 -5.36
N CYS A 59 -7.11 4.52 -5.36
CA CYS A 59 -7.10 3.48 -6.39
C CYS A 59 -8.50 3.20 -6.92
N GLN A 60 -8.52 2.68 -8.11
CA GLN A 60 -9.78 2.35 -8.78
C GLN A 60 -10.22 0.93 -8.50
#